data_6422ecbb8c59ba281df8415351057a18
#
_entry.id   6422ecbb8c59ba281df8415351057a18
#
_cell.length_a   1.000
_cell.length_b   1.000
_cell.length_c   1.000
_cell.angle_alpha   90.00
_cell.angle_beta   90.00
_cell.angle_gamma   90.00
#
_symmetry.space_group_name_H-M   'P 1'
#
loop_
_entity.id
_entity.type
_entity.pdbx_description
1 polymer ?
#
loop_
_entity_poly.entity_id
_entity_poly.type
_entity_poly.pdbx_seq_one_letter_code
_entity_poly.pdbx_strand_id
1 'polypeptide(L)'
;MAFQPTKKRFILRTGLNIVLFPALLAVSGVYAQSDFSLRSVASLSASQACERLAGSLIPASAIGLPTSGAFITSTELISTNARDNNNGEFCKVIGNIHPVDYNAPDIEFEVNLPSTWNGKSLQFGGGGFNGRLITGLGLYAKQPSSEETPLARGYVTLGSDSGHKSRLPGFDGSFFLYEEALRNYGHEQIKKTHDVAMHLVDARYGTAAQYNYFIGGSQGGHEAFDAVQRYPDDYHGAVAGYPAHNVVMLHLSANQYARALLANNGDSWISPAKIENYVAAVYGVCDGLDRAEDGIISNVESCLEETQNFRLTSSDNPVRCDNG
;
A
#
# COMPACT_ATOMS: atom_id res chain seq x y z
N MET A 1 -17.59 -2.12 -48.46
CA MET A 1 -19.00 -2.34 -48.14
C MET A 1 -19.36 -1.36 -47.01
N ALA A 2 -20.12 -0.32 -47.38
CA ALA A 2 -20.49 0.76 -46.48
C ALA A 2 -21.90 0.49 -45.95
N PHE A 3 -22.07 0.54 -44.62
CA PHE A 3 -23.40 0.48 -44.01
C PHE A 3 -23.86 1.90 -43.65
N GLN A 4 -25.01 2.29 -44.20
CA GLN A 4 -25.73 3.52 -43.85
C GLN A 4 -26.75 3.24 -42.75
N PRO A 5 -27.03 4.18 -41.80
CA PRO A 5 -28.08 4.03 -40.81
C PRO A 5 -29.42 4.63 -41.33
N THR A 6 -30.47 3.85 -41.25
CA THR A 6 -31.86 4.25 -41.51
C THR A 6 -32.47 5.05 -40.35
N LYS A 7 -32.95 6.27 -40.69
CA LYS A 7 -33.76 7.12 -39.80
C LYS A 7 -35.20 6.62 -39.73
N LYS A 8 -35.74 6.29 -38.58
CA LYS A 8 -37.18 6.14 -38.34
C LYS A 8 -37.74 7.43 -37.73
N ARG A 9 -38.67 8.04 -38.44
CA ARG A 9 -39.52 9.15 -37.95
C ARG A 9 -40.63 8.58 -37.05
N PHE A 10 -40.81 9.17 -35.86
CA PHE A 10 -41.99 8.96 -35.05
C PHE A 10 -42.92 10.18 -35.16
N ILE A 11 -44.20 9.89 -35.44
CA ILE A 11 -45.28 10.85 -35.58
C ILE A 11 -45.89 11.12 -34.22
N LEU A 12 -45.94 12.39 -33.84
CA LEU A 12 -46.71 12.87 -32.64
C LEU A 12 -48.19 12.85 -32.95
N ARG A 13 -48.99 12.19 -32.15
CA ARG A 13 -50.44 12.37 -32.06
C ARG A 13 -50.76 13.07 -30.73
N THR A 14 -51.27 14.28 -30.84
CA THR A 14 -51.87 15.07 -29.77
C THR A 14 -53.23 14.54 -29.44
N GLY A 15 -53.46 14.09 -28.23
CA GLY A 15 -54.78 13.79 -27.65
C GLY A 15 -54.96 14.61 -26.39
N LEU A 16 -55.87 15.59 -26.44
CA LEU A 16 -56.27 16.44 -25.33
C LEU A 16 -57.34 15.70 -24.53
N ASN A 17 -57.04 15.28 -23.29
CA ASN A 17 -58.04 14.80 -22.34
C ASN A 17 -58.05 15.72 -21.11
N ILE A 18 -59.17 16.42 -20.93
CA ILE A 18 -59.54 17.20 -19.76
C ILE A 18 -60.02 16.23 -18.69
N VAL A 19 -59.35 16.18 -17.55
CA VAL A 19 -59.80 15.47 -16.35
C VAL A 19 -59.97 16.47 -15.20
N LEU A 20 -61.20 16.52 -14.69
CA LEU A 20 -61.63 17.31 -13.52
C LEU A 20 -60.88 16.87 -12.26
N PHE A 21 -60.33 17.82 -11.52
CA PHE A 21 -59.78 17.62 -10.16
C PHE A 21 -60.90 17.67 -9.09
N PRO A 22 -60.93 16.72 -8.16
CA PRO A 22 -61.58 16.92 -6.88
C PRO A 22 -60.61 17.56 -5.89
N ALA A 23 -61.09 18.57 -5.17
CA ALA A 23 -60.39 19.26 -4.09
C ALA A 23 -60.01 18.27 -2.95
N LEU A 24 -58.75 18.08 -2.68
CA LEU A 24 -58.26 17.42 -1.47
C LEU A 24 -57.87 18.47 -0.43
N LEU A 25 -58.52 18.36 0.73
CA LEU A 25 -58.20 19.09 1.95
C LEU A 25 -56.72 18.90 2.36
N ALA A 26 -55.99 20.00 2.45
CA ALA A 26 -54.65 20.02 2.99
C ALA A 26 -54.70 19.80 4.52
N VAL A 27 -54.31 18.63 4.97
CA VAL A 27 -53.89 18.39 6.36
C VAL A 27 -52.47 18.86 6.51
N SER A 28 -52.27 20.00 7.15
CA SER A 28 -50.95 20.53 7.52
C SER A 28 -50.33 19.64 8.61
N GLY A 29 -49.66 18.56 8.22
CA GLY A 29 -48.78 17.85 9.10
C GLY A 29 -47.51 18.68 9.27
N VAL A 30 -47.29 19.23 10.45
CA VAL A 30 -46.01 19.81 10.87
C VAL A 30 -45.03 18.66 11.00
N TYR A 31 -44.31 18.36 9.91
CA TYR A 31 -43.08 17.57 10.03
C TYR A 31 -42.03 18.47 10.67
N ALA A 32 -41.74 18.21 11.94
CA ALA A 32 -40.55 18.71 12.57
C ALA A 32 -39.35 18.14 11.76
N GLN A 33 -38.84 18.95 10.84
CA GLN A 33 -37.52 18.71 10.29
C GLN A 33 -36.56 18.80 11.48
N SER A 34 -36.06 17.65 11.91
CA SER A 34 -34.85 17.60 12.72
C SER A 34 -33.73 18.16 11.83
N ASP A 35 -33.48 19.46 11.97
CA ASP A 35 -32.22 20.07 11.53
C ASP A 35 -31.11 19.36 12.27
N PHE A 36 -30.62 18.27 11.70
CA PHE A 36 -29.34 17.67 12.07
C PHE A 36 -28.26 18.60 11.52
N SER A 37 -28.09 19.68 12.29
CA SER A 37 -27.26 20.81 11.93
C SER A 37 -25.80 20.36 11.80
N LEU A 38 -25.25 20.60 10.64
CA LEU A 38 -23.80 20.55 10.32
C LEU A 38 -22.93 21.47 11.22
N ARG A 39 -23.53 22.09 12.24
CA ARG A 39 -22.84 23.00 13.18
C ARG A 39 -22.02 22.33 14.29
N SER A 40 -22.00 20.97 14.39
CA SER A 40 -21.41 20.33 15.58
C SER A 40 -19.95 19.84 15.42
N VAL A 41 -19.38 19.83 14.24
CA VAL A 41 -18.00 19.30 14.05
C VAL A 41 -16.94 20.31 14.53
N ALA A 42 -17.17 21.60 14.39
CA ALA A 42 -16.22 22.66 14.75
C ALA A 42 -16.05 22.89 16.27
N SER A 43 -16.84 22.21 17.12
CA SER A 43 -16.84 22.40 18.59
C SER A 43 -16.32 21.17 19.36
N LEU A 44 -15.98 20.07 18.70
CA LEU A 44 -15.46 18.88 19.37
C LEU A 44 -13.98 19.04 19.72
N SER A 45 -13.60 18.58 20.93
CA SER A 45 -12.18 18.41 21.24
C SER A 45 -11.54 17.32 20.36
N ALA A 46 -10.20 17.31 20.27
CA ALA A 46 -9.46 16.28 19.52
C ALA A 46 -9.83 14.85 20.00
N SER A 47 -9.99 14.68 21.34
CA SER A 47 -10.43 13.41 21.95
C SER A 47 -11.83 13.01 21.50
N GLN A 48 -12.81 13.90 21.65
CA GLN A 48 -14.19 13.61 21.27
C GLN A 48 -14.33 13.28 19.78
N ALA A 49 -13.59 13.98 18.93
CA ALA A 49 -13.61 13.74 17.50
C ALA A 49 -12.90 12.42 17.11
N CYS A 50 -11.93 11.95 17.90
CA CYS A 50 -11.31 10.63 17.77
C CYS A 50 -12.25 9.51 18.26
N GLU A 51 -12.82 9.66 19.45
CA GLU A 51 -13.71 8.69 20.08
C GLU A 51 -14.97 8.41 19.25
N ARG A 52 -15.49 9.41 18.54
CA ARG A 52 -16.66 9.26 17.64
C ARG A 52 -16.45 8.24 16.52
N LEU A 53 -15.22 7.97 16.14
CA LEU A 53 -14.90 7.00 15.10
C LEU A 53 -14.98 5.56 15.61
N ALA A 54 -14.89 5.34 16.94
CA ALA A 54 -14.90 4.02 17.55
C ALA A 54 -16.22 3.29 17.26
N GLY A 55 -16.13 2.01 16.88
CA GLY A 55 -17.30 1.18 16.61
C GLY A 55 -18.09 1.59 15.34
N SER A 56 -17.58 2.51 14.53
CA SER A 56 -18.22 2.92 13.30
C SER A 56 -18.18 1.82 12.25
N LEU A 57 -19.28 1.68 11.49
CA LEU A 57 -19.38 0.84 10.31
C LEU A 57 -19.16 1.71 9.06
N ILE A 58 -18.28 1.30 8.18
CA ILE A 58 -18.08 1.89 6.86
C ILE A 58 -18.80 0.99 5.85
N PRO A 59 -19.84 1.49 5.17
CA PRO A 59 -20.62 0.66 4.26
C PRO A 59 -19.80 0.24 3.04
N ALA A 60 -20.09 -0.94 2.49
CA ALA A 60 -19.43 -1.44 1.27
C ALA A 60 -19.51 -0.44 0.11
N SER A 61 -20.58 0.36 0.04
CA SER A 61 -20.76 1.40 -1.00
C SER A 61 -19.77 2.57 -0.91
N ALA A 62 -19.07 2.73 0.22
CA ALA A 62 -18.01 3.74 0.38
C ALA A 62 -16.65 3.22 -0.09
N ILE A 63 -16.54 1.96 -0.50
CA ILE A 63 -15.32 1.29 -0.93
C ILE A 63 -15.51 0.89 -2.39
N GLY A 64 -14.67 1.40 -3.28
CA GLY A 64 -14.83 1.26 -4.74
C GLY A 64 -14.53 -0.13 -5.31
N LEU A 65 -14.26 -1.12 -4.46
CA LEU A 65 -14.03 -2.53 -4.82
C LEU A 65 -14.91 -3.45 -3.99
N PRO A 66 -15.17 -4.69 -4.46
CA PRO A 66 -16.01 -5.65 -3.74
C PRO A 66 -15.50 -5.93 -2.32
N THR A 67 -16.39 -5.74 -1.35
CA THR A 67 -16.15 -5.97 0.08
C THR A 67 -17.50 -6.07 0.80
N SER A 68 -17.53 -6.62 2.02
CA SER A 68 -18.69 -6.59 2.91
C SER A 68 -18.72 -5.32 3.81
N GLY A 69 -17.84 -4.34 3.54
CA GLY A 69 -17.70 -3.12 4.33
C GLY A 69 -16.55 -3.20 5.31
N ALA A 70 -16.42 -2.20 6.18
CA ALA A 70 -15.37 -2.16 7.19
C ALA A 70 -15.93 -1.78 8.57
N PHE A 71 -15.21 -2.20 9.61
CA PHE A 71 -15.55 -1.92 11.00
C PHE A 71 -14.31 -1.38 11.74
N ILE A 72 -14.52 -0.30 12.51
CA ILE A 72 -13.47 0.32 13.34
C ILE A 72 -13.42 -0.41 14.68
N THR A 73 -12.36 -1.15 14.93
CA THR A 73 -12.19 -1.96 16.14
C THR A 73 -11.70 -1.14 17.32
N SER A 74 -10.85 -0.13 17.07
CA SER A 74 -10.35 0.75 18.13
C SER A 74 -9.98 2.13 17.62
N THR A 75 -10.10 3.12 18.51
CA THR A 75 -9.54 4.46 18.34
C THR A 75 -8.83 4.89 19.60
N GLU A 76 -7.72 5.59 19.45
CA GLU A 76 -6.92 6.10 20.57
C GLU A 76 -6.34 7.46 20.20
N LEU A 77 -6.56 8.49 21.04
CA LEU A 77 -5.85 9.75 20.89
C LEU A 77 -4.45 9.63 21.51
N ILE A 78 -3.43 9.58 20.69
CA ILE A 78 -2.04 9.57 21.10
C ILE A 78 -1.59 11.01 21.35
N SER A 79 -1.25 11.33 22.59
CA SER A 79 -0.81 12.69 22.96
C SER A 79 0.64 12.95 22.48
N THR A 80 0.98 14.21 22.30
CA THR A 80 2.35 14.64 21.95
C THR A 80 3.41 14.11 22.94
N ASN A 81 3.03 13.97 24.22
CA ASN A 81 3.94 13.52 25.29
C ASN A 81 3.84 12.02 25.58
N ALA A 82 3.14 11.25 24.75
CA ALA A 82 3.09 9.81 24.92
C ALA A 82 4.50 9.21 24.73
N ARG A 83 4.77 8.16 25.51
CA ARG A 83 6.08 7.48 25.47
C ARG A 83 6.38 7.02 24.04
N ASP A 84 7.59 7.27 23.58
CA ASP A 84 8.12 6.88 22.26
C ASP A 84 7.35 7.51 21.07
N ASN A 85 6.53 8.56 21.30
CA ASN A 85 5.82 9.28 20.25
C ASN A 85 6.62 10.49 19.76
N ASN A 86 7.06 10.46 18.52
CA ASN A 86 7.73 11.58 17.83
C ASN A 86 6.84 12.19 16.70
N ASN A 87 5.54 11.85 16.67
CA ASN A 87 4.64 12.20 15.58
C ASN A 87 3.67 13.36 15.90
N GLY A 88 3.81 13.99 17.07
CA GLY A 88 2.82 14.96 17.55
C GLY A 88 1.55 14.29 18.07
N GLU A 89 0.47 15.04 18.20
CA GLU A 89 -0.83 14.50 18.61
C GLU A 89 -1.61 13.99 17.40
N PHE A 90 -2.13 12.74 17.48
CA PHE A 90 -2.93 12.13 16.42
C PHE A 90 -3.95 11.13 16.96
N CYS A 91 -5.04 10.94 16.23
CA CYS A 91 -6.00 9.86 16.48
C CYS A 91 -5.55 8.62 15.69
N LYS A 92 -5.18 7.56 16.40
CA LYS A 92 -4.88 6.25 15.86
C LYS A 92 -6.17 5.46 15.71
N VAL A 93 -6.45 5.00 14.50
CA VAL A 93 -7.64 4.22 14.16
C VAL A 93 -7.21 2.86 13.63
N ILE A 94 -7.73 1.78 14.23
CA ILE A 94 -7.52 0.41 13.75
C ILE A 94 -8.87 -0.19 13.40
N GLY A 95 -8.93 -0.95 12.32
CA GLY A 95 -10.14 -1.63 11.88
C GLY A 95 -9.87 -2.74 10.89
N ASN A 96 -10.95 -3.39 10.47
CA ASN A 96 -10.92 -4.48 9.51
C ASN A 96 -11.86 -4.17 8.35
N ILE A 97 -11.41 -4.48 7.13
CA ILE A 97 -12.25 -4.52 5.93
C ILE A 97 -12.62 -5.98 5.69
N HIS A 98 -13.91 -6.27 5.69
CA HIS A 98 -14.41 -7.63 5.59
C HIS A 98 -14.48 -8.07 4.13
N PRO A 99 -14.02 -9.28 3.79
CA PRO A 99 -14.09 -9.81 2.44
C PRO A 99 -15.54 -10.13 2.03
N VAL A 100 -15.75 -10.33 0.73
CA VAL A 100 -17.01 -10.92 0.21
C VAL A 100 -16.99 -12.43 0.41
N ASP A 101 -15.86 -13.08 0.18
CA ASP A 101 -15.66 -14.50 0.49
C ASP A 101 -15.37 -14.66 1.99
N TYR A 102 -16.34 -15.19 2.73
CA TYR A 102 -16.23 -15.38 4.19
C TYR A 102 -15.08 -16.31 4.63
N ASN A 103 -14.47 -17.07 3.71
CA ASN A 103 -13.28 -17.88 4.00
C ASN A 103 -11.98 -17.10 3.86
N ALA A 104 -12.01 -15.97 3.14
CA ALA A 104 -10.83 -15.12 3.02
C ALA A 104 -10.61 -14.31 4.31
N PRO A 105 -9.36 -14.01 4.67
CA PRO A 105 -9.07 -13.15 5.82
C PRO A 105 -9.53 -11.71 5.58
N ASP A 106 -9.84 -11.01 6.68
CA ASP A 106 -10.02 -9.56 6.67
C ASP A 106 -8.73 -8.84 6.27
N ILE A 107 -8.86 -7.62 5.77
CA ILE A 107 -7.74 -6.67 5.69
C ILE A 107 -7.73 -5.86 6.99
N GLU A 108 -6.74 -6.07 7.86
CA GLU A 108 -6.50 -5.17 8.99
C GLU A 108 -5.80 -3.91 8.50
N PHE A 109 -6.26 -2.76 8.97
CA PHE A 109 -5.68 -1.46 8.62
C PHE A 109 -5.44 -0.59 9.83
N GLU A 110 -4.47 0.34 9.71
CA GLU A 110 -4.26 1.45 10.63
C GLU A 110 -4.30 2.76 9.83
N VAL A 111 -5.02 3.74 10.38
CA VAL A 111 -5.07 5.12 9.87
C VAL A 111 -4.74 6.07 11.02
N ASN A 112 -3.75 6.93 10.83
CA ASN A 112 -3.34 7.93 11.79
C ASN A 112 -3.76 9.33 11.34
N LEU A 113 -4.61 9.98 12.11
CA LEU A 113 -5.25 11.25 11.80
C LEU A 113 -4.68 12.35 12.70
N PRO A 114 -3.67 13.14 12.24
CA PRO A 114 -3.02 14.15 13.08
C PRO A 114 -3.97 15.25 13.49
N SER A 115 -3.83 15.79 14.72
CA SER A 115 -4.62 16.94 15.19
C SER A 115 -4.34 18.20 14.37
N THR A 116 -3.12 18.32 13.83
CA THR A 116 -2.72 19.40 12.92
C THR A 116 -2.51 18.83 11.52
N TRP A 117 -3.62 18.68 10.78
CA TRP A 117 -3.59 18.10 9.43
C TRP A 117 -3.23 19.13 8.35
N ASN A 118 -2.36 18.77 7.42
CA ASN A 118 -1.88 19.61 6.32
C ASN A 118 -2.67 19.44 5.00
N GLY A 119 -3.79 18.72 5.01
CA GLY A 119 -4.60 18.45 3.81
C GLY A 119 -4.08 17.32 2.94
N LYS A 120 -3.09 16.55 3.39
CA LYS A 120 -2.45 15.48 2.61
C LYS A 120 -2.58 14.13 3.30
N SER A 121 -2.56 13.06 2.48
CA SER A 121 -2.44 11.69 2.96
C SER A 121 -1.24 10.98 2.34
N LEU A 122 -0.71 9.99 3.04
CA LEU A 122 0.36 9.11 2.57
C LEU A 122 0.06 7.67 2.97
N GLN A 123 -0.17 6.82 1.98
CA GLN A 123 -0.30 5.39 2.16
C GLN A 123 1.05 4.71 2.06
N PHE A 124 1.33 3.81 3.00
CA PHE A 124 2.56 3.05 3.07
C PHE A 124 2.33 1.64 2.53
N GLY A 125 3.18 1.22 1.60
CA GLY A 125 3.25 -0.15 1.13
C GLY A 125 4.01 -1.07 2.07
N GLY A 126 3.80 -2.36 1.90
CA GLY A 126 4.42 -3.39 2.74
C GLY A 126 5.73 -3.95 2.20
N GLY A 127 6.04 -5.19 2.56
CA GLY A 127 7.26 -5.87 2.15
C GLY A 127 7.13 -7.39 2.15
N GLY A 128 7.95 -8.09 1.37
CA GLY A 128 7.87 -9.54 1.21
C GLY A 128 6.51 -9.96 0.65
N PHE A 129 5.88 -10.94 1.30
CA PHE A 129 4.48 -11.27 1.01
C PHE A 129 3.50 -10.53 1.95
N ASN A 130 3.89 -9.39 2.50
CA ASN A 130 3.14 -8.60 3.48
C ASN A 130 2.65 -9.45 4.68
N GLY A 131 1.37 -9.39 5.07
CA GLY A 131 0.83 -10.18 6.19
C GLY A 131 1.19 -9.64 7.57
N ARG A 132 1.64 -8.38 7.63
CA ARG A 132 1.89 -7.61 8.84
C ARG A 132 1.30 -6.23 8.69
N LEU A 133 0.68 -5.74 9.73
CA LEU A 133 0.10 -4.40 9.74
C LEU A 133 1.19 -3.34 9.54
N ILE A 134 1.03 -2.55 8.50
CA ILE A 134 1.86 -1.38 8.21
C ILE A 134 1.22 -0.17 8.88
N THR A 135 1.90 0.37 9.87
CA THR A 135 1.32 1.42 10.73
C THR A 135 1.47 2.83 10.18
N GLY A 136 2.44 3.06 9.30
CA GLY A 136 2.71 4.42 8.78
C GLY A 136 3.25 5.41 9.83
N LEU A 137 3.72 4.95 10.99
CA LEU A 137 4.22 5.79 12.09
C LEU A 137 5.68 6.21 11.95
N GLY A 138 6.44 5.52 11.12
CA GLY A 138 7.88 5.73 10.99
C GLY A 138 8.29 6.47 9.73
N LEU A 139 9.59 6.64 9.60
CA LEU A 139 10.22 7.05 8.36
C LEU A 139 10.18 5.90 7.35
N TYR A 140 10.09 6.24 6.08
CA TYR A 140 10.27 5.26 5.02
C TYR A 140 11.74 4.82 4.95
N ALA A 141 11.98 3.57 4.56
CA ALA A 141 13.33 2.98 4.47
C ALA A 141 14.31 3.88 3.72
N LYS A 142 15.50 4.10 4.29
CA LYS A 142 16.59 4.94 3.79
C LYS A 142 16.37 6.47 3.87
N GLN A 143 15.31 6.94 4.51
CA GLN A 143 15.29 8.35 4.92
C GLN A 143 16.27 8.55 6.09
N PRO A 144 16.98 9.69 6.13
CA PRO A 144 17.82 10.02 7.27
C PRO A 144 17.01 10.00 8.58
N SER A 145 17.56 9.42 9.64
CA SER A 145 16.88 9.34 10.95
C SER A 145 16.66 10.70 11.62
N SER A 146 17.31 11.76 11.10
CA SER A 146 17.12 13.14 11.52
C SER A 146 15.89 13.82 10.91
N GLU A 147 15.24 13.18 9.93
CA GLU A 147 14.05 13.73 9.29
C GLU A 147 12.80 13.49 10.14
N GLU A 148 11.87 14.44 10.06
CA GLU A 148 10.54 14.26 10.64
C GLU A 148 9.74 13.23 9.85
N THR A 149 8.96 12.42 10.57
CA THR A 149 8.04 11.48 9.94
C THR A 149 6.95 12.20 9.15
N PRO A 150 6.34 11.58 8.14
CA PRO A 150 5.21 12.17 7.44
C PRO A 150 4.06 12.56 8.38
N LEU A 151 3.77 11.74 9.40
CA LEU A 151 2.74 12.04 10.39
C LEU A 151 3.08 13.29 11.23
N ALA A 152 4.34 13.43 11.67
CA ALA A 152 4.81 14.64 12.35
C ALA A 152 4.70 15.91 11.49
N ARG A 153 4.85 15.77 10.17
CA ARG A 153 4.63 16.84 9.18
C ARG A 153 3.15 17.13 8.89
N GLY A 154 2.23 16.47 9.60
CA GLY A 154 0.79 16.66 9.48
C GLY A 154 0.12 15.88 8.35
N TYR A 155 0.74 14.87 7.75
CA TYR A 155 0.06 13.96 6.83
C TYR A 155 -0.83 12.99 7.60
N VAL A 156 -2.01 12.69 7.09
CA VAL A 156 -2.69 11.44 7.43
C VAL A 156 -1.85 10.30 6.89
N THR A 157 -1.48 9.34 7.75
CA THR A 157 -0.74 8.15 7.32
C THR A 157 -1.59 6.91 7.47
N LEU A 158 -1.43 5.96 6.56
CA LEU A 158 -2.23 4.74 6.54
C LEU A 158 -1.46 3.57 5.96
N GLY A 159 -1.87 2.37 6.34
CA GLY A 159 -1.37 1.12 5.82
C GLY A 159 -2.24 -0.07 6.24
N SER A 160 -1.92 -1.24 5.72
CA SER A 160 -2.66 -2.48 6.01
C SER A 160 -1.73 -3.68 6.12
N ASP A 161 -2.31 -4.84 6.46
CA ASP A 161 -1.62 -6.14 6.44
C ASP A 161 -1.75 -6.87 5.08
N SER A 162 -2.36 -6.24 4.09
CA SER A 162 -2.64 -6.78 2.75
C SER A 162 -3.73 -7.85 2.71
N GLY A 163 -4.50 -8.04 3.78
CA GLY A 163 -5.61 -8.99 3.83
C GLY A 163 -5.21 -10.42 4.22
N HIS A 164 -4.17 -10.55 5.04
CA HIS A 164 -3.81 -11.83 5.67
C HIS A 164 -2.83 -11.63 6.82
N LYS A 165 -2.57 -12.71 7.58
CA LYS A 165 -1.55 -12.73 8.64
C LYS A 165 -0.45 -13.70 8.26
N SER A 166 0.78 -13.22 8.20
CA SER A 166 1.95 -14.05 7.96
C SER A 166 2.34 -14.81 9.24
N ARG A 167 2.47 -16.12 9.12
CA ARG A 167 2.97 -17.01 10.20
C ARG A 167 4.49 -17.08 10.22
N LEU A 168 5.13 -16.85 9.05
CA LEU A 168 6.57 -16.88 8.87
C LEU A 168 7.07 -15.48 8.53
N PRO A 169 8.23 -15.04 9.04
CA PRO A 169 8.78 -13.75 8.69
C PRO A 169 8.99 -13.61 7.17
N GLY A 170 8.22 -12.74 6.55
CA GLY A 170 8.48 -12.22 5.21
C GLY A 170 7.90 -12.97 4.01
N PHE A 171 7.73 -14.32 4.07
CA PHE A 171 7.41 -15.11 2.87
C PHE A 171 6.44 -16.26 3.14
N ASP A 172 5.34 -16.00 3.86
CA ASP A 172 4.26 -16.97 4.04
C ASP A 172 3.23 -16.84 2.91
N GLY A 173 3.22 -17.80 1.98
CA GLY A 173 2.30 -17.85 0.85
C GLY A 173 0.99 -18.61 1.12
N SER A 174 0.67 -18.96 2.37
CA SER A 174 -0.52 -19.77 2.69
C SER A 174 -1.84 -19.09 2.25
N PHE A 175 -1.87 -17.76 2.22
CA PHE A 175 -3.04 -16.98 1.78
C PHE A 175 -3.36 -17.13 0.28
N PHE A 176 -2.41 -17.55 -0.56
CA PHE A 176 -2.65 -17.80 -1.99
C PHE A 176 -3.72 -18.88 -2.27
N LEU A 177 -4.11 -19.64 -1.25
CA LEU A 177 -5.21 -20.62 -1.35
C LEU A 177 -6.59 -19.94 -1.40
N TYR A 178 -6.70 -18.67 -1.05
CA TYR A 178 -7.92 -17.87 -1.08
C TYR A 178 -7.84 -16.84 -2.20
N GLU A 179 -8.74 -16.92 -3.17
CA GLU A 179 -8.70 -16.07 -4.36
C GLU A 179 -8.82 -14.58 -4.00
N GLU A 180 -9.71 -14.22 -3.07
CA GLU A 180 -9.85 -12.82 -2.63
C GLU A 180 -8.60 -12.32 -1.89
N ALA A 181 -7.98 -13.14 -1.04
CA ALA A 181 -6.73 -12.77 -0.38
C ALA A 181 -5.57 -12.60 -1.39
N LEU A 182 -5.53 -13.43 -2.43
CA LEU A 182 -4.58 -13.29 -3.53
C LEU A 182 -4.79 -11.96 -4.28
N ARG A 183 -6.03 -11.59 -4.59
CA ARG A 183 -6.34 -10.30 -5.22
C ARG A 183 -6.04 -9.12 -4.31
N ASN A 184 -6.34 -9.23 -3.01
CA ASN A 184 -6.01 -8.22 -2.03
C ASN A 184 -4.50 -7.97 -1.99
N TYR A 185 -3.69 -9.02 -1.85
CA TYR A 185 -2.23 -8.92 -1.91
C TYR A 185 -1.74 -8.36 -3.25
N GLY A 186 -2.32 -8.79 -4.36
CA GLY A 186 -1.95 -8.35 -5.70
C GLY A 186 -2.15 -6.85 -5.91
N HIS A 187 -3.30 -6.30 -5.49
CA HIS A 187 -3.59 -4.87 -5.70
C HIS A 187 -4.83 -4.32 -4.97
N GLU A 188 -5.86 -5.16 -4.64
CA GLU A 188 -7.15 -4.63 -4.20
C GLU A 188 -7.06 -3.97 -2.82
N GLN A 189 -6.19 -4.46 -1.93
CA GLN A 189 -5.99 -3.89 -0.59
C GLN A 189 -5.57 -2.41 -0.66
N ILE A 190 -4.84 -2.01 -1.71
CA ILE A 190 -4.38 -0.63 -1.91
C ILE A 190 -5.59 0.30 -1.94
N LYS A 191 -6.53 0.04 -2.85
CA LYS A 191 -7.74 0.83 -3.01
C LYS A 191 -8.70 0.69 -1.83
N LYS A 192 -8.93 -0.53 -1.35
CA LYS A 192 -9.85 -0.78 -0.23
C LYS A 192 -9.40 0.00 1.02
N THR A 193 -8.10 -0.03 1.34
CA THR A 193 -7.53 0.72 2.47
C THR A 193 -7.56 2.22 2.24
N HIS A 194 -7.26 2.69 1.02
CA HIS A 194 -7.38 4.09 0.63
C HIS A 194 -8.79 4.63 0.87
N ASP A 195 -9.81 3.96 0.34
CA ASP A 195 -11.19 4.44 0.40
C ASP A 195 -11.71 4.51 1.84
N VAL A 196 -11.37 3.49 2.66
CA VAL A 196 -11.66 3.51 4.10
C VAL A 196 -11.00 4.72 4.78
N ALA A 197 -9.73 4.98 4.47
CA ALA A 197 -9.01 6.12 5.04
C ALA A 197 -9.62 7.45 4.61
N MET A 198 -10.03 7.60 3.35
CA MET A 198 -10.68 8.83 2.87
C MET A 198 -12.04 9.05 3.52
N HIS A 199 -12.80 7.98 3.78
CA HIS A 199 -14.05 8.06 4.58
C HIS A 199 -13.76 8.55 6.01
N LEU A 200 -12.71 8.05 6.65
CA LEU A 200 -12.29 8.50 7.99
C LEU A 200 -11.79 9.95 8.01
N VAL A 201 -11.08 10.37 6.95
CA VAL A 201 -10.63 11.77 6.77
C VAL A 201 -11.83 12.71 6.71
N ASP A 202 -12.84 12.39 5.90
CA ASP A 202 -14.06 13.19 5.82
C ASP A 202 -14.81 13.21 7.16
N ALA A 203 -14.97 12.06 7.80
CA ALA A 203 -15.61 11.95 9.11
C ALA A 203 -14.88 12.74 10.22
N ARG A 204 -13.55 12.83 10.15
CA ARG A 204 -12.71 13.49 11.15
C ARG A 204 -12.59 14.99 10.94
N TYR A 205 -12.40 15.44 9.69
CA TYR A 205 -12.07 16.82 9.35
C TYR A 205 -13.21 17.57 8.64
N GLY A 206 -14.23 16.86 8.14
CA GLY A 206 -15.35 17.44 7.38
C GLY A 206 -14.94 17.95 6.00
N THR A 207 -13.81 17.48 5.47
CA THR A 207 -13.29 17.85 4.15
C THR A 207 -12.39 16.73 3.60
N ALA A 208 -12.38 16.60 2.27
CA ALA A 208 -11.54 15.62 1.58
C ALA A 208 -10.05 16.02 1.61
N ALA A 209 -9.17 15.04 1.47
CA ALA A 209 -7.74 15.28 1.27
C ALA A 209 -7.51 16.00 -0.06
N GLN A 210 -6.63 17.02 -0.06
CA GLN A 210 -6.26 17.75 -1.27
C GLN A 210 -5.28 16.94 -2.12
N TYR A 211 -4.40 16.18 -1.48
CA TYR A 211 -3.40 15.37 -2.15
C TYR A 211 -3.24 14.03 -1.43
N ASN A 212 -3.25 12.97 -2.19
CA ASN A 212 -3.02 11.60 -1.73
C ASN A 212 -1.76 11.05 -2.40
N TYR A 213 -0.89 10.44 -1.62
CA TYR A 213 0.36 9.87 -2.08
C TYR A 213 0.51 8.41 -1.63
N PHE A 214 1.32 7.66 -2.37
CA PHE A 214 1.73 6.32 -2.00
C PHE A 214 3.25 6.23 -1.90
N ILE A 215 3.78 5.48 -0.92
CA ILE A 215 5.20 5.22 -0.80
C ILE A 215 5.45 3.77 -0.42
N GLY A 216 6.37 3.11 -1.11
CA GLY A 216 6.73 1.75 -0.79
C GLY A 216 8.07 1.33 -1.39
N GLY A 217 8.71 0.31 -0.81
CA GLY A 217 9.94 -0.29 -1.29
C GLY A 217 9.82 -1.81 -1.42
N SER A 218 10.64 -2.43 -2.26
CA SER A 218 10.55 -3.86 -2.52
C SER A 218 9.14 -4.25 -3.00
N GLN A 219 8.41 -5.09 -2.28
CA GLN A 219 6.99 -5.35 -2.57
C GLN A 219 6.14 -4.07 -2.51
N GLY A 220 6.37 -3.20 -1.52
CA GLY A 220 5.70 -1.90 -1.46
C GLY A 220 6.02 -1.00 -2.65
N GLY A 221 7.19 -1.16 -3.27
CA GLY A 221 7.54 -0.50 -4.53
C GLY A 221 6.74 -1.04 -5.72
N HIS A 222 6.45 -2.35 -5.74
CA HIS A 222 5.50 -2.96 -6.66
C HIS A 222 4.09 -2.37 -6.44
N GLU A 223 3.63 -2.31 -5.19
CA GLU A 223 2.35 -1.72 -4.82
C GLU A 223 2.24 -0.24 -5.24
N ALA A 224 3.36 0.52 -5.19
CA ALA A 224 3.40 1.90 -5.65
C ALA A 224 3.11 2.03 -7.15
N PHE A 225 3.60 1.09 -7.98
CA PHE A 225 3.23 1.02 -9.40
C PHE A 225 1.76 0.64 -9.59
N ASP A 226 1.26 -0.35 -8.84
CA ASP A 226 -0.15 -0.72 -8.91
C ASP A 226 -1.07 0.43 -8.50
N ALA A 227 -0.71 1.19 -7.46
CA ALA A 227 -1.46 2.36 -7.01
C ALA A 227 -1.68 3.36 -8.15
N VAL A 228 -0.63 3.76 -8.88
CA VAL A 228 -0.76 4.78 -9.93
C VAL A 228 -1.23 4.22 -11.28
N GLN A 229 -1.07 2.93 -11.54
CA GLN A 229 -1.53 2.32 -12.79
C GLN A 229 -3.01 1.92 -12.74
N ARG A 230 -3.45 1.36 -11.59
CA ARG A 230 -4.81 0.84 -11.45
C ARG A 230 -5.77 1.87 -10.90
N TYR A 231 -5.27 2.80 -10.07
CA TYR A 231 -6.07 3.78 -9.35
C TYR A 231 -5.53 5.21 -9.54
N PRO A 232 -5.33 5.65 -10.80
CA PRO A 232 -4.70 6.95 -11.11
C PRO A 232 -5.49 8.15 -10.57
N ASP A 233 -6.79 7.99 -10.37
CA ASP A 233 -7.66 9.06 -9.84
C ASP A 233 -7.56 9.19 -8.31
N ASP A 234 -7.03 8.16 -7.62
CA ASP A 234 -6.91 8.15 -6.16
C ASP A 234 -5.59 8.76 -5.67
N TYR A 235 -4.54 8.76 -6.51
CA TYR A 235 -3.20 9.19 -6.10
C TYR A 235 -2.63 10.27 -7.00
N HIS A 236 -2.11 11.32 -6.35
CA HIS A 236 -1.43 12.44 -7.01
C HIS A 236 0.06 12.16 -7.28
N GLY A 237 0.59 11.10 -6.70
CA GLY A 237 1.96 10.66 -6.93
C GLY A 237 2.33 9.47 -6.06
N ALA A 238 3.38 8.75 -6.49
CA ALA A 238 3.92 7.61 -5.77
C ALA A 238 5.45 7.60 -5.78
N VAL A 239 6.04 7.05 -4.71
CA VAL A 239 7.48 6.78 -4.62
C VAL A 239 7.68 5.27 -4.56
N ALA A 240 8.26 4.71 -5.62
CA ALA A 240 8.61 3.30 -5.72
C ALA A 240 10.10 3.09 -5.46
N GLY A 241 10.49 2.70 -4.26
CA GLY A 241 11.86 2.37 -3.89
C GLY A 241 12.20 0.92 -4.26
N TYR A 242 13.29 0.70 -5.00
CA TYR A 242 13.78 -0.65 -5.37
C TYR A 242 12.67 -1.68 -5.58
N PRO A 243 11.72 -1.41 -6.50
CA PRO A 243 10.48 -2.17 -6.62
C PRO A 243 10.69 -3.61 -7.10
N ALA A 244 9.98 -4.56 -6.49
CA ALA A 244 9.88 -5.93 -6.99
C ALA A 244 8.87 -6.01 -8.14
N HIS A 245 9.07 -5.25 -9.22
CA HIS A 245 8.06 -5.06 -10.27
C HIS A 245 7.76 -6.33 -11.09
N ASN A 246 8.69 -7.25 -11.21
CA ASN A 246 8.48 -8.54 -11.86
C ASN A 246 8.58 -9.67 -10.83
N VAL A 247 7.57 -9.78 -9.97
CA VAL A 247 7.53 -10.71 -8.82
C VAL A 247 7.70 -12.17 -9.28
N VAL A 248 7.08 -12.57 -10.39
CA VAL A 248 7.17 -13.94 -10.92
C VAL A 248 8.61 -14.29 -11.30
N MET A 249 9.26 -13.42 -12.08
CA MET A 249 10.64 -13.68 -12.49
C MET A 249 11.62 -13.61 -11.32
N LEU A 250 11.39 -12.74 -10.35
CA LEU A 250 12.20 -12.66 -9.13
C LEU A 250 12.17 -14.00 -8.37
N HIS A 251 10.99 -14.59 -8.17
CA HIS A 251 10.87 -15.87 -7.47
C HIS A 251 11.36 -17.06 -8.28
N LEU A 252 11.15 -17.07 -9.60
CA LEU A 252 11.75 -18.09 -10.47
C LEU A 252 13.28 -18.05 -10.43
N SER A 253 13.89 -16.85 -10.45
CA SER A 253 15.32 -16.67 -10.31
C SER A 253 15.84 -17.17 -8.95
N ALA A 254 15.13 -16.83 -7.86
CA ALA A 254 15.48 -17.31 -6.52
C ALA A 254 15.46 -18.84 -6.43
N ASN A 255 14.45 -19.48 -7.01
CA ASN A 255 14.39 -20.94 -7.09
C ASN A 255 15.54 -21.53 -7.91
N GLN A 256 15.93 -20.88 -9.00
CA GLN A 256 17.07 -21.32 -9.82
C GLN A 256 18.38 -21.22 -9.04
N TYR A 257 18.60 -20.13 -8.30
CA TYR A 257 19.78 -19.99 -7.42
C TYR A 257 19.78 -21.06 -6.33
N ALA A 258 18.66 -21.29 -5.64
CA ALA A 258 18.55 -22.31 -4.60
C ALA A 258 18.88 -23.71 -5.16
N ARG A 259 18.36 -24.04 -6.34
CA ARG A 259 18.67 -25.32 -7.01
C ARG A 259 20.14 -25.45 -7.36
N ALA A 260 20.79 -24.38 -7.83
CA ALA A 260 22.21 -24.38 -8.15
C ALA A 260 23.08 -24.58 -6.89
N LEU A 261 22.78 -23.88 -5.82
CA LEU A 261 23.50 -23.97 -4.54
C LEU A 261 23.34 -25.33 -3.85
N LEU A 262 22.19 -25.99 -4.02
CA LEU A 262 21.89 -27.29 -3.41
C LEU A 262 22.13 -28.48 -4.37
N ALA A 263 22.68 -28.24 -5.56
CA ALA A 263 23.01 -29.31 -6.49
C ALA A 263 24.08 -30.25 -5.93
N ASN A 264 24.23 -31.43 -6.54
CA ASN A 264 25.21 -32.45 -6.18
C ASN A 264 25.16 -32.85 -4.69
N ASN A 265 23.94 -33.06 -4.15
CA ASN A 265 23.72 -33.38 -2.73
C ASN A 265 24.25 -32.33 -1.75
N GLY A 266 24.36 -31.06 -2.17
CA GLY A 266 24.87 -29.96 -1.36
C GLY A 266 26.34 -29.62 -1.59
N ASP A 267 27.06 -30.38 -2.39
CA ASP A 267 28.49 -30.10 -2.70
C ASP A 267 28.66 -28.77 -3.46
N SER A 268 27.62 -28.28 -4.11
CA SER A 268 27.61 -26.97 -4.76
C SER A 268 27.41 -25.78 -3.79
N TRP A 269 27.27 -26.04 -2.48
CA TRP A 269 27.14 -25.00 -1.47
C TRP A 269 28.44 -24.17 -1.36
N ILE A 270 28.28 -22.84 -1.44
CA ILE A 270 29.39 -21.90 -1.28
C ILE A 270 29.48 -21.55 0.21
N SER A 271 30.56 -22.00 0.85
CA SER A 271 30.78 -21.69 2.28
C SER A 271 31.05 -20.20 2.50
N PRO A 272 30.80 -19.66 3.73
CA PRO A 272 31.11 -18.27 4.07
C PRO A 272 32.56 -17.88 3.73
N ALA A 273 33.55 -18.75 4.00
CA ALA A 273 34.96 -18.49 3.67
C ALA A 273 35.20 -18.35 2.17
N LYS A 274 34.51 -19.15 1.34
CA LYS A 274 34.59 -19.01 -0.13
C LYS A 274 33.93 -17.69 -0.59
N ILE A 275 32.86 -17.29 0.05
CA ILE A 275 32.18 -15.99 -0.24
C ILE A 275 33.13 -14.85 0.11
N GLU A 276 33.77 -14.88 1.27
CA GLU A 276 34.75 -13.87 1.69
C GLU A 276 35.91 -13.73 0.68
N ASN A 277 36.47 -14.85 0.23
CA ASN A 277 37.50 -14.85 -0.80
C ASN A 277 37.03 -14.27 -2.13
N TYR A 278 35.81 -14.63 -2.55
CA TYR A 278 35.21 -14.08 -3.77
C TYR A 278 34.99 -12.58 -3.67
N VAL A 279 34.44 -12.12 -2.55
CA VAL A 279 34.19 -10.69 -2.28
C VAL A 279 35.53 -9.92 -2.29
N ALA A 280 36.55 -10.44 -1.60
CA ALA A 280 37.89 -9.82 -1.57
C ALA A 280 38.50 -9.71 -2.97
N ALA A 281 38.34 -10.75 -3.80
CA ALA A 281 38.84 -10.73 -5.17
C ALA A 281 38.12 -9.70 -6.05
N VAL A 282 36.77 -9.57 -5.89
CA VAL A 282 35.98 -8.59 -6.62
C VAL A 282 36.37 -7.16 -6.21
N TYR A 283 36.43 -6.87 -4.90
CA TYR A 283 36.87 -5.56 -4.43
C TYR A 283 38.31 -5.22 -4.86
N GLY A 284 39.23 -6.18 -4.77
CA GLY A 284 40.61 -5.98 -5.20
C GLY A 284 40.80 -5.59 -6.67
N VAL A 285 39.82 -5.94 -7.52
CA VAL A 285 39.85 -5.59 -8.95
C VAL A 285 38.99 -4.34 -9.24
N CYS A 286 37.85 -4.18 -8.53
CA CYS A 286 36.82 -3.25 -8.94
C CYS A 286 36.77 -1.94 -8.16
N ASP A 287 37.25 -1.93 -6.90
CA ASP A 287 37.08 -0.79 -6.00
C ASP A 287 37.71 0.49 -6.55
N GLY A 288 38.94 0.37 -7.12
CA GLY A 288 39.62 1.51 -7.69
C GLY A 288 39.17 1.95 -9.11
N LEU A 289 38.22 1.27 -9.76
CA LEU A 289 37.83 1.55 -11.15
C LEU A 289 37.05 2.85 -11.33
N ASP A 290 36.46 3.39 -10.27
CA ASP A 290 35.83 4.71 -10.24
C ASP A 290 36.75 5.82 -9.72
N ARG A 291 38.04 5.49 -9.46
CA ARG A 291 39.11 6.35 -8.91
C ARG A 291 39.00 6.61 -7.40
N ALA A 292 38.20 5.82 -6.67
CA ALA A 292 38.15 5.80 -5.23
C ALA A 292 38.33 4.36 -4.73
N GLU A 293 39.18 4.15 -3.70
CA GLU A 293 39.31 2.87 -2.99
C GLU A 293 38.60 3.02 -1.65
N ASP A 294 37.26 3.06 -1.70
CA ASP A 294 36.41 3.40 -0.54
C ASP A 294 35.43 2.29 -0.13
N GLY A 295 35.56 1.11 -0.73
CA GLY A 295 34.68 -0.04 -0.50
C GLY A 295 33.34 0.09 -1.21
N ILE A 296 33.21 0.98 -2.21
CA ILE A 296 32.00 1.19 -3.01
C ILE A 296 32.35 1.04 -4.50
N ILE A 297 31.82 0.01 -5.14
CA ILE A 297 32.01 -0.21 -6.58
C ILE A 297 30.97 0.63 -7.35
N SER A 298 31.33 1.86 -7.73
CA SER A 298 30.44 2.74 -8.49
C SER A 298 30.52 2.51 -10.00
N ASN A 299 31.69 2.06 -10.53
CA ASN A 299 31.85 1.70 -11.94
C ASN A 299 31.52 0.23 -12.19
N VAL A 300 30.22 -0.10 -12.10
CA VAL A 300 29.74 -1.49 -12.23
C VAL A 300 30.03 -2.08 -13.61
N GLU A 301 29.98 -1.30 -14.69
CA GLU A 301 30.20 -1.78 -16.06
C GLU A 301 31.63 -2.28 -16.24
N SER A 302 32.62 -1.46 -15.90
CA SER A 302 34.01 -1.90 -15.95
C SER A 302 34.32 -3.06 -15.00
N CYS A 303 33.68 -3.06 -13.80
CA CYS A 303 33.83 -4.18 -12.89
C CYS A 303 33.32 -5.51 -13.49
N LEU A 304 32.18 -5.49 -14.18
CA LEU A 304 31.65 -6.67 -14.86
C LEU A 304 32.58 -7.16 -15.99
N GLU A 305 33.24 -6.26 -16.71
CA GLU A 305 34.20 -6.59 -17.74
C GLU A 305 35.46 -7.26 -17.14
N GLU A 306 36.05 -6.67 -16.11
CA GLU A 306 37.24 -7.17 -15.43
C GLU A 306 36.98 -8.51 -14.72
N THR A 307 35.79 -8.72 -14.17
CA THR A 307 35.44 -9.96 -13.48
C THR A 307 34.91 -11.07 -14.38
N GLN A 308 34.85 -10.88 -15.70
CA GLN A 308 34.47 -11.96 -16.65
C GLN A 308 35.29 -13.22 -16.48
N ASN A 309 36.59 -13.07 -16.23
CA ASN A 309 37.51 -14.19 -16.02
C ASN A 309 37.22 -15.00 -14.74
N PHE A 310 36.52 -14.43 -13.76
CA PHE A 310 36.10 -15.16 -12.55
C PHE A 310 35.07 -16.25 -12.84
N ARG A 311 34.43 -16.21 -14.00
CA ARG A 311 33.48 -17.22 -14.48
C ARG A 311 34.13 -18.36 -15.25
N LEU A 312 35.41 -18.22 -15.58
CA LEU A 312 36.15 -19.22 -16.36
C LEU A 312 36.79 -20.27 -15.45
N THR A 313 36.81 -21.50 -15.89
CA THR A 313 37.49 -22.62 -15.22
C THR A 313 39.00 -22.61 -15.45
N SER A 314 39.59 -21.45 -15.72
CA SER A 314 41.03 -21.31 -16.00
C SER A 314 41.86 -21.41 -14.70
N SER A 315 43.09 -21.82 -14.82
CA SER A 315 44.10 -21.86 -13.72
C SER A 315 44.32 -20.47 -13.10
N ASP A 316 44.01 -19.42 -13.84
CA ASP A 316 44.29 -18.03 -13.48
C ASP A 316 43.08 -17.37 -12.77
N ASN A 317 42.02 -18.12 -12.52
CA ASN A 317 40.85 -17.61 -11.80
C ASN A 317 41.17 -17.46 -10.31
N PRO A 318 41.20 -16.21 -9.76
CA PRO A 318 41.60 -15.96 -8.37
C PRO A 318 40.66 -16.55 -7.31
N VAL A 319 39.45 -16.92 -7.70
CA VAL A 319 38.45 -17.52 -6.80
C VAL A 319 38.29 -19.03 -6.98
N ARG A 320 39.12 -19.67 -7.81
CA ARG A 320 39.12 -21.12 -7.98
C ARG A 320 39.68 -21.80 -6.75
N CYS A 321 39.06 -22.90 -6.33
CA CYS A 321 39.64 -23.77 -5.30
C CYS A 321 40.76 -24.63 -5.88
N ASP A 322 41.83 -24.88 -5.10
CA ASP A 322 43.02 -25.64 -5.52
C ASP A 322 42.71 -27.08 -5.95
N ASN A 323 41.52 -27.59 -5.59
CA ASN A 323 41.10 -28.97 -5.88
C ASN A 323 39.97 -29.07 -6.93
N GLY A 324 39.71 -28.04 -7.69
CA GLY A 324 38.74 -28.00 -8.80
C GLY A 324 37.40 -27.38 -8.48
#